data_356c7aa39b6d58bdecce18c6f92f3ba5
#
_entry.id   356c7aa39b6d58bdecce18c6f92f3ba5
#
_cell.length_a   1.000
_cell.length_b   1.000
_cell.length_c   1.000
_cell.angle_alpha   90.00
_cell.angle_beta   90.00
_cell.angle_gamma   90.00
#
_symmetry.space_group_name_H-M   'P 1'
#
loop_
_entity.id
_entity.type
_entity.pdbx_description
1 polymer ?
#
loop_
_entity_poly.entity_id
_entity_poly.type
_entity_poly.pdbx_seq_one_letter_code
_entity_poly.pdbx_strand_id
1 'polypeptide(L)'
;MVRTGGGKKPPLADFHLWTEVADTVLPLKPRRRVRLKSPLPLPPALPPIPKTPKIIAMPPYQSADSPRFQPVGVIEPRLRQKLGRGRVPIDGTLDLHGMRQNEAFAALHRYLHSRVARGDRTILVITGKGLKKLNGDPTTIVERGVLRTMLPIWLNSPELSPLVAGWDQSAQGHGGEGAWYVRLKRQPR
;
A
#
# COMPACT_ATOMS: atom_id res chain seq x y z
N MET A 1 -52.31 26.70 9.47
CA MET A 1 -52.11 26.69 8.01
C MET A 1 -50.76 26.05 7.73
N VAL A 2 -50.79 24.77 7.38
CA VAL A 2 -49.55 23.95 7.09
C VAL A 2 -49.46 23.85 5.59
N ARG A 3 -48.34 24.31 5.01
CA ARG A 3 -48.01 24.14 3.60
C ARG A 3 -47.01 22.96 3.46
N THR A 4 -47.53 21.80 3.03
CA THR A 4 -46.73 20.68 2.56
C THR A 4 -46.21 20.97 1.17
N GLY A 5 -44.92 21.24 1.04
CA GLY A 5 -44.21 21.36 -0.22
C GLY A 5 -43.69 19.98 -0.66
N GLY A 6 -44.45 19.24 -1.45
CA GLY A 6 -44.01 18.03 -2.11
C GLY A 6 -43.07 18.34 -3.25
N GLY A 7 -41.75 18.23 -3.05
CA GLY A 7 -40.76 18.28 -4.09
C GLY A 7 -40.81 17.03 -4.97
N LYS A 8 -41.41 17.10 -6.17
CA LYS A 8 -41.29 16.07 -7.20
C LYS A 8 -39.84 15.99 -7.65
N LYS A 9 -39.16 14.89 -7.34
CA LYS A 9 -37.88 14.56 -7.96
C LYS A 9 -38.07 14.44 -9.48
N PRO A 10 -37.19 15.01 -10.30
CA PRO A 10 -37.27 14.81 -11.75
C PRO A 10 -37.13 13.33 -12.07
N PRO A 11 -37.87 12.82 -13.08
CA PRO A 11 -37.72 11.42 -13.49
C PRO A 11 -36.31 11.24 -14.03
N LEU A 12 -35.63 10.20 -13.56
CA LEU A 12 -34.34 9.77 -14.09
C LEU A 12 -34.52 9.49 -15.59
N ALA A 13 -33.68 10.06 -16.43
CA ALA A 13 -33.77 9.99 -17.90
C ALA A 13 -33.82 8.55 -18.44
N ASP A 14 -33.35 7.58 -17.67
CA ASP A 14 -33.22 6.17 -18.08
C ASP A 14 -34.28 5.25 -17.48
N PHE A 15 -35.35 5.80 -16.91
CA PHE A 15 -36.40 4.98 -16.25
C PHE A 15 -37.11 4.01 -17.21
N HIS A 16 -37.22 4.38 -18.49
CA HIS A 16 -37.82 3.53 -19.52
C HIS A 16 -36.97 2.29 -19.82
N LEU A 17 -35.64 2.39 -19.77
CA LEU A 17 -34.72 1.26 -19.96
C LEU A 17 -34.85 0.23 -18.82
N TRP A 18 -35.09 0.71 -17.60
CA TRP A 18 -35.32 -0.17 -16.46
C TRP A 18 -36.64 -0.92 -16.54
N THR A 19 -37.71 -0.32 -17.05
CA THR A 19 -38.98 -0.99 -17.28
C THR A 19 -38.86 -2.06 -18.34
N GLU A 20 -38.16 -1.79 -19.43
CA GLU A 20 -37.96 -2.76 -20.51
C GLU A 20 -37.12 -3.97 -20.04
N VAL A 21 -36.12 -3.77 -19.23
CA VAL A 21 -35.33 -4.84 -18.62
C VAL A 21 -36.16 -5.62 -17.59
N ALA A 22 -36.98 -4.95 -16.79
CA ALA A 22 -37.84 -5.63 -15.78
C ALA A 22 -38.89 -6.53 -16.41
N ASP A 23 -39.40 -6.18 -17.59
CA ASP A 23 -40.38 -6.97 -18.33
C ASP A 23 -39.80 -8.25 -18.96
N THR A 24 -38.47 -8.27 -19.16
CA THR A 24 -37.77 -9.44 -19.71
C THR A 24 -37.38 -10.47 -18.65
N VAL A 25 -37.42 -10.12 -17.36
CA VAL A 25 -36.96 -10.98 -16.25
C VAL A 25 -38.16 -11.75 -15.67
N LEU A 26 -38.14 -13.06 -15.75
CA LEU A 26 -39.12 -13.89 -15.05
C LEU A 26 -38.81 -13.84 -13.53
N PRO A 27 -39.72 -13.32 -12.69
CA PRO A 27 -39.51 -13.30 -11.26
C PRO A 27 -39.36 -14.73 -10.70
N LEU A 28 -38.29 -14.94 -9.95
CA LEU A 28 -38.10 -16.21 -9.25
C LEU A 28 -39.28 -16.47 -8.32
N LYS A 29 -39.89 -17.65 -8.47
CA LYS A 29 -40.95 -18.07 -7.58
C LYS A 29 -40.53 -17.92 -6.12
N PRO A 30 -41.34 -17.30 -5.25
CA PRO A 30 -40.96 -17.14 -3.85
C PRO A 30 -40.66 -18.50 -3.24
N ARG A 31 -39.48 -18.72 -2.74
CA ARG A 31 -39.13 -19.94 -2.00
C ARG A 31 -40.08 -20.04 -0.83
N ARG A 32 -40.85 -21.16 -0.79
CA ARG A 32 -41.75 -21.50 0.32
C ARG A 32 -40.92 -21.42 1.60
N ARG A 33 -41.21 -20.44 2.46
CA ARG A 33 -40.59 -20.35 3.77
C ARG A 33 -40.93 -21.61 4.55
N VAL A 34 -39.92 -22.44 4.78
CA VAL A 34 -40.05 -23.59 5.66
C VAL A 34 -40.25 -23.04 7.06
N ARG A 35 -41.47 -23.16 7.58
CA ARG A 35 -41.79 -22.79 8.96
C ARG A 35 -41.18 -23.88 9.84
N LEU A 36 -40.03 -23.60 10.45
CA LEU A 36 -39.47 -24.48 11.47
C LEU A 36 -40.47 -24.56 12.63
N LYS A 37 -41.02 -25.72 12.83
CA LYS A 37 -42.08 -25.97 13.80
C LYS A 37 -41.60 -26.00 15.27
N SER A 38 -40.31 -25.92 15.50
CA SER A 38 -39.78 -25.92 16.87
C SER A 38 -38.50 -25.09 16.92
N PRO A 39 -38.30 -24.25 17.93
CA PRO A 39 -37.00 -23.69 18.18
C PRO A 39 -36.03 -24.85 18.48
N LEU A 40 -34.88 -24.88 17.82
CA LEU A 40 -33.81 -25.81 18.15
C LEU A 40 -33.52 -25.68 19.65
N PRO A 41 -33.36 -26.81 20.38
CA PRO A 41 -32.93 -26.72 21.77
C PRO A 41 -31.60 -25.92 21.84
N LEU A 42 -31.60 -24.93 22.71
CA LEU A 42 -30.37 -24.16 22.97
C LEU A 42 -29.27 -25.13 23.36
N PRO A 43 -28.06 -25.00 22.81
CA PRO A 43 -26.94 -25.80 23.27
C PRO A 43 -26.76 -25.57 24.78
N PRO A 44 -26.37 -26.59 25.55
CA PRO A 44 -26.18 -26.46 26.98
C PRO A 44 -25.20 -25.27 27.22
N ALA A 45 -25.53 -24.48 28.24
CA ALA A 45 -24.72 -23.31 28.59
C ALA A 45 -23.24 -23.74 28.74
N LEU A 46 -22.36 -23.08 27.99
CA LEU A 46 -20.92 -23.31 28.12
C LEU A 46 -20.52 -23.13 29.61
N PRO A 47 -19.67 -24.01 30.14
CA PRO A 47 -19.17 -23.83 31.49
C PRO A 47 -18.53 -22.44 31.62
N PRO A 48 -18.63 -21.78 32.79
CA PRO A 48 -18.08 -20.47 33.00
C PRO A 48 -16.59 -20.49 32.63
N ILE A 49 -16.20 -19.62 31.74
CA ILE A 49 -14.79 -19.43 31.31
C ILE A 49 -13.97 -19.22 32.60
N PRO A 50 -12.99 -20.07 32.91
CA PRO A 50 -12.15 -19.85 34.06
C PRO A 50 -11.55 -18.46 33.96
N LYS A 51 -11.65 -17.68 35.05
CA LYS A 51 -11.07 -16.33 35.11
C LYS A 51 -9.65 -16.42 34.61
N THR A 52 -9.38 -15.80 33.47
CA THR A 52 -8.04 -15.78 32.85
C THR A 52 -7.02 -15.51 33.94
N PRO A 53 -5.99 -16.34 34.09
CA PRO A 53 -4.92 -16.04 35.04
C PRO A 53 -4.39 -14.65 34.67
N LYS A 54 -4.24 -13.79 35.67
CA LYS A 54 -3.67 -12.45 35.53
C LYS A 54 -2.35 -12.64 34.77
N ILE A 55 -2.34 -12.31 33.46
CA ILE A 55 -1.14 -12.37 32.66
C ILE A 55 -0.21 -11.34 33.30
N ILE A 56 0.74 -11.82 34.08
CA ILE A 56 1.86 -11.00 34.50
C ILE A 56 2.55 -10.67 33.21
N ALA A 57 2.40 -9.42 32.75
CA ALA A 57 3.08 -8.92 31.58
C ALA A 57 4.57 -9.11 31.84
N MET A 58 5.14 -10.17 31.26
CA MET A 58 6.59 -10.29 31.21
C MET A 58 7.11 -9.03 30.52
N PRO A 59 8.09 -8.34 31.10
CA PRO A 59 8.74 -7.25 30.40
C PRO A 59 9.18 -7.80 29.04
N PRO A 60 9.01 -7.03 27.95
CA PRO A 60 9.39 -7.50 26.63
C PRO A 60 10.86 -7.97 26.70
N TYR A 61 11.09 -9.22 26.30
CA TYR A 61 12.42 -9.80 26.24
C TYR A 61 13.27 -8.95 25.28
N GLN A 62 14.09 -8.08 25.85
CA GLN A 62 15.08 -7.33 25.10
C GLN A 62 16.32 -8.22 25.02
N SER A 63 16.45 -8.99 23.93
CA SER A 63 17.72 -9.63 23.66
C SER A 63 18.76 -8.54 23.42
N ALA A 64 19.81 -8.52 24.22
CA ALA A 64 20.91 -7.55 24.10
C ALA A 64 21.59 -7.57 22.72
N ASP A 65 21.44 -8.68 22.00
CA ASP A 65 22.05 -8.92 20.69
C ASP A 65 21.11 -8.75 19.50
N SER A 66 19.86 -8.34 19.71
CA SER A 66 19.02 -7.98 18.58
C SER A 66 19.59 -6.71 17.94
N PRO A 67 20.01 -6.75 16.67
CA PRO A 67 20.46 -5.53 15.99
C PRO A 67 19.35 -4.51 16.12
N ARG A 68 19.61 -3.39 16.80
CA ARG A 68 18.63 -2.31 16.95
C ARG A 68 18.22 -1.85 15.56
N PHE A 69 17.04 -2.27 15.13
CA PHE A 69 16.45 -1.83 13.89
C PHE A 69 16.22 -0.31 14.02
N GLN A 70 17.13 0.45 13.47
CA GLN A 70 16.95 1.89 13.35
C GLN A 70 16.23 2.15 12.04
N PRO A 71 15.04 2.76 12.09
CA PRO A 71 14.34 3.12 10.86
C PRO A 71 15.26 4.01 10.02
N VAL A 72 15.30 3.73 8.72
CA VAL A 72 16.11 4.51 7.80
C VAL A 72 15.59 5.94 7.79
N GLY A 73 16.47 6.91 7.99
CA GLY A 73 16.13 8.33 8.06
C GLY A 73 15.65 8.89 6.73
N VAL A 74 14.93 10.00 6.80
CA VAL A 74 14.61 10.80 5.63
C VAL A 74 15.87 11.58 5.20
N ILE A 75 16.05 11.81 3.91
CA ILE A 75 17.15 12.64 3.41
C ILE A 75 16.97 14.08 3.90
N GLU A 76 18.06 14.69 4.38
CA GLU A 76 18.04 16.08 4.83
C GLU A 76 17.50 17.02 3.72
N PRO A 77 16.58 17.95 4.03
CA PRO A 77 15.95 18.82 3.04
C PRO A 77 16.94 19.61 2.17
N ARG A 78 18.05 20.08 2.76
CA ARG A 78 19.12 20.77 2.03
C ARG A 78 19.79 19.86 1.01
N LEU A 79 20.03 18.61 1.36
CA LEU A 79 20.62 17.63 0.45
C LEU A 79 19.64 17.27 -0.68
N ARG A 80 18.37 17.05 -0.35
CA ARG A 80 17.32 16.83 -1.34
C ARG A 80 17.23 17.96 -2.36
N GLN A 81 17.30 19.21 -1.89
CA GLN A 81 17.31 20.38 -2.76
C GLN A 81 18.56 20.43 -3.68
N LYS A 82 19.74 20.07 -3.14
CA LYS A 82 20.99 20.01 -3.94
C LYS A 82 20.91 18.91 -5.01
N LEU A 83 20.33 17.74 -4.68
CA LEU A 83 20.08 16.65 -5.62
C LEU A 83 19.14 17.10 -6.73
N GLY A 84 18.02 17.72 -6.38
CA GLY A 84 17.04 18.21 -7.35
C GLY A 84 17.56 19.29 -8.29
N ARG A 85 18.58 20.05 -7.87
CA ARG A 85 19.27 21.07 -8.68
C ARG A 85 20.50 20.54 -9.41
N GLY A 86 20.80 19.26 -9.35
CA GLY A 86 21.98 18.65 -9.97
C GLY A 86 23.31 19.05 -9.33
N ARG A 87 23.31 19.69 -8.13
CA ARG A 87 24.56 20.09 -7.42
C ARG A 87 25.25 18.93 -6.72
N VAL A 88 24.55 17.83 -6.52
CA VAL A 88 25.09 16.58 -6.01
C VAL A 88 24.81 15.53 -7.07
N PRO A 89 25.83 14.76 -7.48
CA PRO A 89 25.65 13.76 -8.54
C PRO A 89 24.78 12.62 -8.06
N ILE A 90 24.06 12.02 -9.00
CA ILE A 90 23.36 10.75 -8.88
C ILE A 90 24.29 9.70 -9.48
N ASP A 91 24.81 8.80 -8.64
CA ASP A 91 25.83 7.81 -9.04
C ASP A 91 25.23 6.68 -9.87
N GLY A 92 23.91 6.51 -9.81
CA GLY A 92 23.24 5.50 -10.60
C GLY A 92 21.73 5.60 -10.55
N THR A 93 21.08 5.00 -11.54
CA THR A 93 19.64 4.96 -11.65
C THR A 93 19.17 3.51 -11.79
N LEU A 94 18.13 3.14 -11.05
CA LEU A 94 17.43 1.86 -11.16
C LEU A 94 16.00 2.11 -11.57
N ASP A 95 15.60 1.51 -12.66
CA ASP A 95 14.22 1.60 -13.13
C ASP A 95 13.49 0.29 -12.85
N LEU A 96 12.41 0.40 -12.07
CA LEU A 96 11.55 -0.72 -11.65
C LEU A 96 10.15 -0.63 -12.27
N HIS A 97 9.88 0.41 -13.09
CA HIS A 97 8.54 0.58 -13.62
C HIS A 97 8.12 -0.63 -14.47
N GLY A 98 6.86 -1.04 -14.34
CA GLY A 98 6.35 -2.20 -15.07
C GLY A 98 6.76 -3.57 -14.53
N MET A 99 7.67 -3.63 -13.54
CA MET A 99 8.05 -4.90 -12.90
C MET A 99 6.99 -5.35 -11.90
N ARG A 100 6.87 -6.66 -11.73
CA ARG A 100 6.10 -7.26 -10.62
C ARG A 100 6.82 -7.05 -9.30
N GLN A 101 6.07 -7.05 -8.21
CA GLN A 101 6.59 -6.75 -6.87
C GLN A 101 7.82 -7.59 -6.50
N ASN A 102 7.78 -8.90 -6.72
CA ASN A 102 8.89 -9.80 -6.38
C ASN A 102 10.13 -9.56 -7.26
N GLU A 103 9.93 -9.28 -8.54
CA GLU A 103 11.00 -8.97 -9.49
C GLU A 103 11.67 -7.65 -9.12
N ALA A 104 10.87 -6.64 -8.81
CA ALA A 104 11.32 -5.31 -8.40
C ALA A 104 12.13 -5.37 -7.10
N PHE A 105 11.67 -6.14 -6.10
CA PHE A 105 12.41 -6.33 -4.86
C PHE A 105 13.75 -7.01 -5.08
N ALA A 106 13.79 -8.09 -5.85
CA ALA A 106 15.03 -8.80 -6.17
C ALA A 106 16.01 -7.93 -6.98
N ALA A 107 15.50 -7.12 -7.91
CA ALA A 107 16.31 -6.17 -8.68
C ALA A 107 16.89 -5.07 -7.76
N LEU A 108 16.07 -4.49 -6.89
CA LEU A 108 16.47 -3.49 -5.92
C LEU A 108 17.57 -4.03 -5.00
N HIS A 109 17.36 -5.21 -4.42
CA HIS A 109 18.31 -5.85 -3.52
C HIS A 109 19.69 -6.02 -4.18
N ARG A 110 19.74 -6.65 -5.34
CA ARG A 110 21.00 -6.86 -6.10
C ARG A 110 21.66 -5.54 -6.45
N TYR A 111 20.88 -4.56 -6.88
CA TYR A 111 21.38 -3.26 -7.29
C TYR A 111 22.00 -2.51 -6.12
N LEU A 112 21.32 -2.41 -4.97
CA LEU A 112 21.85 -1.73 -3.79
C LEU A 112 23.17 -2.33 -3.32
N HIS A 113 23.26 -3.66 -3.23
CA HIS A 113 24.49 -4.35 -2.85
C HIS A 113 25.64 -4.03 -3.81
N SER A 114 25.39 -4.07 -5.11
CA SER A 114 26.41 -3.76 -6.11
C SER A 114 26.88 -2.31 -6.03
N ARG A 115 25.97 -1.37 -5.75
CA ARG A 115 26.30 0.06 -5.66
C ARG A 115 27.07 0.42 -4.38
N VAL A 116 26.70 -0.22 -3.26
CA VAL A 116 27.45 -0.08 -2.00
C VAL A 116 28.87 -0.61 -2.16
N ALA A 117 29.04 -1.77 -2.83
CA ALA A 117 30.37 -2.33 -3.09
C ALA A 117 31.26 -1.42 -3.95
N ARG A 118 30.66 -0.62 -4.84
CA ARG A 118 31.38 0.38 -5.66
C ARG A 118 31.70 1.68 -4.91
N GLY A 119 31.11 1.87 -3.73
CA GLY A 119 31.25 3.10 -2.97
C GLY A 119 30.32 4.23 -3.39
N ASP A 120 29.32 3.94 -4.21
CA ASP A 120 28.30 4.90 -4.64
C ASP A 120 27.54 5.46 -3.43
N ARG A 121 27.05 6.70 -3.54
CA ARG A 121 26.44 7.40 -2.42
C ARG A 121 24.98 7.74 -2.63
N THR A 122 24.59 8.03 -3.85
CA THR A 122 23.23 8.47 -4.18
C THR A 122 22.73 7.77 -5.41
N ILE A 123 21.62 7.11 -5.29
CA ILE A 123 20.94 6.47 -6.41
C ILE A 123 19.53 7.03 -6.58
N LEU A 124 19.04 6.98 -7.80
CA LEU A 124 17.66 7.28 -8.16
C LEU A 124 16.95 5.97 -8.44
N VAL A 125 15.84 5.71 -7.76
CA VAL A 125 14.99 4.54 -8.00
C VAL A 125 13.69 5.01 -8.59
N ILE A 126 13.35 4.52 -9.78
CA ILE A 126 12.13 4.87 -10.51
C ILE A 126 11.12 3.74 -10.33
N THR A 127 9.97 4.04 -9.75
CA THR A 127 8.87 3.09 -9.54
C THR A 127 7.70 3.33 -10.49
N GLY A 128 7.75 4.46 -11.20
CA GLY A 128 6.63 4.94 -12.00
C GLY A 128 5.56 5.65 -11.17
N LYS A 129 4.75 6.45 -11.84
CA LYS A 129 3.66 7.22 -11.21
C LYS A 129 2.41 6.39 -10.91
N GLY A 130 2.36 5.14 -11.40
CA GLY A 130 1.13 4.35 -11.47
C GLY A 130 0.18 4.89 -12.55
N LEU A 131 -0.52 4.02 -13.23
CA LEU A 131 -1.49 4.44 -14.25
C LEU A 131 -2.62 5.23 -13.59
N LYS A 132 -2.89 6.44 -14.08
CA LYS A 132 -4.16 7.12 -13.83
C LYS A 132 -5.26 6.26 -14.45
N LYS A 133 -6.43 6.15 -13.81
CA LYS A 133 -7.63 5.54 -14.42
C LYS A 133 -7.82 6.11 -15.80
N LEU A 134 -7.52 5.34 -16.84
CA LEU A 134 -8.14 5.54 -18.13
C LEU A 134 -9.42 4.72 -18.12
N ASN A 135 -10.53 5.45 -18.20
CA ASN A 135 -11.87 4.96 -18.57
C ASN A 135 -12.42 3.78 -17.77
N GLY A 136 -13.22 4.12 -16.75
CA GLY A 136 -14.51 3.52 -16.42
C GLY A 136 -14.69 2.02 -16.24
N ASP A 137 -13.70 1.18 -16.48
CA ASP A 137 -13.85 -0.26 -16.41
C ASP A 137 -13.56 -0.78 -14.99
N PRO A 138 -14.58 -1.23 -14.24
CA PRO A 138 -14.42 -1.68 -12.85
C PRO A 138 -13.65 -3.00 -12.70
N THR A 139 -13.38 -3.70 -13.79
CA THR A 139 -12.73 -5.03 -13.78
C THR A 139 -11.21 -4.96 -13.88
N THR A 140 -10.65 -3.84 -14.29
CA THR A 140 -9.20 -3.66 -14.30
C THR A 140 -8.74 -3.10 -12.95
N ILE A 141 -8.52 -3.94 -11.98
CA ILE A 141 -7.75 -3.61 -10.77
C ILE A 141 -6.30 -3.41 -11.23
N VAL A 142 -6.03 -2.24 -11.77
CA VAL A 142 -4.65 -1.81 -11.99
C VAL A 142 -4.07 -1.57 -10.61
N GLU A 143 -3.09 -2.36 -10.23
CA GLU A 143 -2.32 -2.20 -8.99
C GLU A 143 -1.63 -0.83 -9.00
N ARG A 144 -2.39 0.19 -8.56
CA ARG A 144 -1.97 1.58 -8.58
C ARG A 144 -0.79 1.79 -7.67
N GLY A 145 0.39 1.96 -8.26
CA GLY A 145 1.55 2.42 -7.52
C GLY A 145 2.03 1.47 -6.44
N VAL A 146 1.78 0.16 -6.58
CA VAL A 146 2.24 -0.86 -5.62
C VAL A 146 3.72 -0.70 -5.35
N LEU A 147 4.55 -0.58 -6.37
CA LEU A 147 5.98 -0.39 -6.19
C LEU A 147 6.31 0.89 -5.44
N ARG A 148 5.56 1.97 -5.69
CA ARG A 148 5.73 3.25 -4.98
C ARG A 148 5.42 3.12 -3.48
N THR A 149 4.37 2.39 -3.14
CA THR A 149 3.98 2.14 -1.74
C THR A 149 4.92 1.16 -1.06
N MET A 150 5.39 0.15 -1.79
CA MET A 150 6.25 -0.89 -1.24
C MET A 150 7.71 -0.47 -1.07
N LEU A 151 8.21 0.44 -1.90
CA LEU A 151 9.62 0.84 -1.86
C LEU A 151 10.06 1.37 -0.48
N PRO A 152 9.34 2.28 0.19
CA PRO A 152 9.68 2.71 1.55
C PRO A 152 9.71 1.55 2.55
N ILE A 153 8.80 0.58 2.42
CA ILE A 153 8.73 -0.60 3.29
C ILE A 153 9.97 -1.46 3.08
N TRP A 154 10.35 -1.71 1.82
CA TRP A 154 11.54 -2.48 1.47
C TRP A 154 12.83 -1.82 1.95
N LEU A 155 12.98 -0.50 1.76
CA LEU A 155 14.17 0.23 2.21
C LEU A 155 14.32 0.23 3.74
N ASN A 156 13.22 0.08 4.48
CA ASN A 156 13.21 -0.08 5.93
C ASN A 156 13.28 -1.54 6.38
N SER A 157 13.31 -2.52 5.47
CA SER A 157 13.42 -3.92 5.84
C SER A 157 14.78 -4.24 6.47
N PRO A 158 14.88 -5.28 7.33
CA PRO A 158 16.14 -5.73 7.91
C PRO A 158 17.22 -6.04 6.88
N GLU A 159 16.83 -6.41 5.66
CA GLU A 159 17.74 -6.78 4.58
C GLU A 159 18.39 -5.55 3.93
N LEU A 160 17.65 -4.46 3.74
CA LEU A 160 18.12 -3.28 3.01
C LEU A 160 18.49 -2.10 3.92
N SER A 161 17.90 -1.96 5.09
CA SER A 161 18.19 -0.87 6.03
C SER A 161 19.67 -0.77 6.45
N PRO A 162 20.46 -1.86 6.53
CA PRO A 162 21.89 -1.75 6.78
C PRO A 162 22.65 -1.02 5.68
N LEU A 163 22.17 -1.06 4.43
CA LEU A 163 22.79 -0.44 3.26
C LEU A 163 22.38 1.02 3.08
N VAL A 164 21.22 1.41 3.59
CA VAL A 164 20.55 2.69 3.30
C VAL A 164 20.75 3.66 4.47
N ALA A 165 21.24 4.85 4.18
CA ALA A 165 21.39 5.94 5.14
C ALA A 165 20.13 6.81 5.23
N GLY A 166 19.39 6.93 4.11
CA GLY A 166 18.15 7.70 4.04
C GLY A 166 17.55 7.64 2.64
N TRP A 167 16.29 7.96 2.55
CA TRP A 167 15.56 8.04 1.28
C TRP A 167 14.52 9.16 1.33
N ASP A 168 14.18 9.71 0.17
CA ASP A 168 13.13 10.72 0.03
C ASP A 168 12.62 10.74 -1.41
N GLN A 169 11.46 11.33 -1.61
CA GLN A 169 10.87 11.50 -2.92
C GLN A 169 11.70 12.42 -3.80
N SER A 170 11.86 12.08 -5.07
CA SER A 170 12.69 12.88 -5.98
C SER A 170 12.03 14.23 -6.33
N ALA A 171 12.84 15.15 -6.83
CA ALA A 171 12.35 16.40 -7.40
C ALA A 171 11.62 16.14 -8.73
N GLN A 172 10.74 17.07 -9.14
CA GLN A 172 9.95 16.95 -10.38
C GLN A 172 10.81 16.66 -11.61
N GLY A 173 11.99 17.31 -11.74
CA GLY A 173 12.90 17.07 -12.84
C GLY A 173 13.51 15.66 -12.90
N HIS A 174 13.48 14.91 -11.80
CA HIS A 174 13.97 13.53 -11.70
C HIS A 174 12.85 12.50 -11.52
N GLY A 175 11.62 12.83 -11.97
CA GLY A 175 10.47 11.92 -11.95
C GLY A 175 9.44 12.22 -10.88
N GLY A 176 9.73 13.10 -9.93
CA GLY A 176 8.78 13.55 -8.89
C GLY A 176 8.21 12.39 -8.07
N GLU A 177 6.88 12.30 -8.04
CA GLU A 177 6.17 11.26 -7.27
C GLU A 177 6.44 9.82 -7.71
N GLY A 178 6.97 9.61 -8.91
CA GLY A 178 7.28 8.29 -9.46
C GLY A 178 8.70 7.84 -9.24
N ALA A 179 9.54 8.61 -8.53
CA ALA A 179 10.93 8.27 -8.31
C ALA A 179 11.41 8.72 -6.91
N TRP A 180 12.50 8.11 -6.46
CA TRP A 180 13.02 8.24 -5.11
C TRP A 180 14.53 8.41 -5.11
N TYR A 181 15.03 9.36 -4.32
CA TYR A 181 16.44 9.40 -3.98
C TYR A 181 16.72 8.45 -2.83
N VAL A 182 17.72 7.61 -2.97
CA VAL A 182 18.20 6.70 -1.93
C VAL A 182 19.68 6.99 -1.66
N ARG A 183 19.98 7.34 -0.41
CA ARG A 183 21.36 7.53 0.07
C ARG A 183 21.88 6.24 0.65
N LEU A 184 23.07 5.85 0.23
CA LEU A 184 23.75 4.65 0.70
C LEU A 184 24.70 4.99 1.85
N LYS A 185 24.81 4.07 2.81
CA LYS A 185 25.80 4.18 3.90
C LYS A 185 27.21 4.00 3.36
N ARG A 186 28.15 4.65 4.01
CA ARG A 186 29.58 4.35 3.76
C ARG A 186 29.90 2.97 4.32
N GLN A 187 30.53 2.14 3.53
CA GLN A 187 31.23 0.98 4.06
C GLN A 187 32.52 1.50 4.73
N PRO A 188 32.81 1.10 5.97
CA PRO A 188 34.14 1.32 6.52
C PRO A 188 35.16 0.61 5.64
N ARG A 189 36.19 1.34 5.26
CA ARG A 189 37.36 0.74 4.60
C ARG A 189 38.12 -0.06 5.60
#